data_c97929dead8fcb3ad64be2dbdf4562c3
#
_entry.id   c97929dead8fcb3ad64be2dbdf4562c3
#
_cell.length_a   1.000
_cell.length_b   1.000
_cell.length_c   1.000
_cell.angle_alpha   90.00
_cell.angle_beta   90.00
_cell.angle_gamma   90.00
#
_symmetry.space_group_name_H-M   'P 1'
#
loop_
_entity.id
_entity.type
_entity.pdbx_description
1 polymer ?
#
loop_
_entity_poly.entity_id
_entity_poly.type
_entity_poly.pdbx_seq_one_letter_code
_entity_poly.pdbx_strand_id
1 'polypeptide(L)'
;DTMDYKNHNTTYDVDFGDVQGQELGKRAMLISAAGHHHCIMIGPPGGGKTMMAERLPTILPPMTWNEMVEVSRIQDVIGLLGDKGLVKTRPFRHPHHTATLASMVGGGIQGRPGEVTLAHGGVLFMDEAPEFQRQVIDALRQPLESRTITINRSQGNYIYPANFICILAAN
;
A
#
# COMPACT_ATOMS: atom_id res chain seq x y z
N ASP A 1 5.71 -15.69 24.48
CA ASP A 1 4.45 -16.22 23.94
C ASP A 1 4.24 -15.76 22.52
N THR A 2 4.97 -16.42 21.61
CA THR A 2 4.93 -16.12 20.17
C THR A 2 3.87 -16.95 19.40
N MET A 3 3.06 -17.73 20.11
CA MET A 3 2.12 -18.66 19.47
C MET A 3 0.73 -18.13 19.19
N ASP A 4 0.36 -16.99 19.74
CA ASP A 4 -1.04 -16.52 19.68
C ASP A 4 -1.39 -15.66 18.47
N TYR A 5 -0.39 -15.22 17.71
CA TYR A 5 -0.67 -14.35 16.55
C TYR A 5 -1.30 -15.11 15.35
N LYS A 6 -1.17 -16.42 15.30
CA LYS A 6 -1.72 -17.24 14.21
C LYS A 6 -3.25 -17.45 14.29
N ASN A 7 -3.83 -17.20 15.45
CA ASN A 7 -5.26 -17.46 15.70
C ASN A 7 -6.14 -16.20 15.75
N HIS A 8 -5.59 -15.03 15.44
CA HIS A 8 -6.41 -13.83 15.39
C HIS A 8 -7.09 -13.72 14.03
N ASN A 9 -8.39 -13.92 14.01
CA ASN A 9 -9.23 -13.60 12.85
C ASN A 9 -9.01 -12.14 12.49
N THR A 10 -8.28 -11.91 11.41
CA THR A 10 -8.09 -10.59 10.85
C THR A 10 -9.37 -10.24 10.10
N THR A 11 -10.10 -9.23 10.56
CA THR A 11 -11.31 -8.75 9.90
C THR A 11 -11.01 -7.49 9.11
N TYR A 12 -11.43 -7.48 7.86
CA TYR A 12 -11.44 -6.30 7.00
C TYR A 12 -12.87 -5.78 6.89
N ASP A 13 -13.01 -4.47 6.69
CA ASP A 13 -14.32 -3.83 6.51
C ASP A 13 -14.97 -4.16 5.17
N VAL A 14 -14.19 -4.68 4.23
CA VAL A 14 -14.60 -5.06 2.88
C VAL A 14 -14.15 -6.48 2.57
N ASP A 15 -14.81 -7.13 1.61
CA ASP A 15 -14.49 -8.49 1.18
C ASP A 15 -14.39 -8.56 -0.34
N PHE A 16 -13.46 -9.38 -0.84
CA PHE A 16 -13.28 -9.60 -2.28
C PHE A 16 -14.50 -10.25 -2.92
N GLY A 17 -15.26 -11.00 -2.15
CA GLY A 17 -16.54 -11.59 -2.58
C GLY A 17 -17.62 -10.56 -2.92
N ASP A 18 -17.49 -9.32 -2.46
CA ASP A 18 -18.41 -8.22 -2.81
C ASP A 18 -18.35 -7.85 -4.29
N VAL A 19 -17.25 -8.18 -4.97
CA VAL A 19 -17.06 -7.87 -6.39
C VAL A 19 -17.86 -8.87 -7.22
N GLN A 20 -18.88 -8.39 -7.90
CA GLN A 20 -19.69 -9.20 -8.79
C GLN A 20 -19.30 -8.99 -10.27
N GLY A 21 -19.21 -10.08 -11.01
CA GLY A 21 -18.74 -10.02 -12.38
C GLY A 21 -17.24 -9.73 -12.50
N GLN A 22 -16.81 -9.18 -13.64
CA GLN A 22 -15.42 -8.78 -13.89
C GLN A 22 -14.39 -9.92 -13.67
N GLU A 23 -14.68 -11.08 -14.21
CA GLU A 23 -13.88 -12.30 -14.00
C GLU A 23 -12.40 -12.11 -14.36
N LEU A 24 -12.10 -11.37 -15.44
CA LEU A 24 -10.72 -11.11 -15.86
C LEU A 24 -9.99 -10.23 -14.83
N GLY A 25 -10.65 -9.19 -14.33
CA GLY A 25 -10.09 -8.31 -13.29
C GLY A 25 -9.86 -9.06 -11.98
N LYS A 26 -10.82 -9.87 -11.56
CA LYS A 26 -10.68 -10.72 -10.37
C LYS A 26 -9.50 -11.67 -10.50
N ARG A 27 -9.34 -12.31 -11.65
CA ARG A 27 -8.21 -13.21 -11.91
C ARG A 27 -6.88 -12.47 -11.86
N ALA A 28 -6.80 -11.27 -12.41
CA ALA A 28 -5.60 -10.43 -12.32
C ALA A 28 -5.24 -10.11 -10.87
N MET A 29 -6.24 -9.77 -10.04
CA MET A 29 -6.02 -9.51 -8.61
C MET A 29 -5.55 -10.74 -7.86
N LEU A 30 -6.11 -11.92 -8.14
CA LEU A 30 -5.68 -13.18 -7.55
C LEU A 30 -4.22 -13.51 -7.92
N ILE A 31 -3.83 -13.29 -9.16
CA ILE A 31 -2.44 -13.48 -9.62
C ILE A 31 -1.50 -12.48 -8.93
N SER A 32 -1.90 -11.21 -8.81
CA SER A 32 -1.14 -10.20 -8.10
C SER A 32 -0.95 -10.57 -6.63
N ALA A 33 -2.00 -11.04 -5.98
CA ALA A 33 -1.95 -11.47 -4.58
C ALA A 33 -1.04 -12.68 -4.38
N ALA A 34 -1.17 -13.70 -5.23
CA ALA A 34 -0.42 -14.94 -5.10
C ALA A 34 1.08 -14.76 -5.38
N GLY A 35 1.43 -13.90 -6.32
CA GLY A 35 2.81 -13.70 -6.75
C GLY A 35 3.46 -12.39 -6.31
N HIS A 36 2.77 -11.58 -5.53
CA HIS A 36 3.21 -10.22 -5.18
C HIS A 36 3.56 -9.40 -6.42
N HIS A 37 2.71 -9.47 -7.45
CA HIS A 37 2.91 -8.76 -8.70
C HIS A 37 2.23 -7.40 -8.72
N HIS A 38 2.92 -6.39 -9.26
CA HIS A 38 2.31 -5.11 -9.57
C HIS A 38 1.35 -5.26 -10.75
N CYS A 39 0.35 -4.39 -10.82
CA CYS A 39 -0.71 -4.49 -11.81
C CYS A 39 -1.02 -3.13 -12.42
N ILE A 40 -1.35 -3.14 -13.70
CA ILE A 40 -1.90 -1.99 -14.41
C ILE A 40 -3.31 -2.37 -14.88
N MET A 41 -4.29 -1.57 -14.50
CA MET A 41 -5.69 -1.74 -14.92
C MET A 41 -6.08 -0.62 -15.87
N ILE A 42 -6.49 -0.98 -17.06
CA ILE A 42 -6.96 -0.03 -18.06
C ILE A 42 -8.42 -0.35 -18.39
N GLY A 43 -9.26 0.65 -18.29
CA GLY A 43 -10.69 0.49 -18.58
C GLY A 43 -11.47 1.77 -18.35
N PRO A 44 -12.75 1.81 -18.77
CA PRO A 44 -13.57 3.00 -18.64
C PRO A 44 -13.78 3.39 -17.16
N PRO A 45 -14.06 4.69 -16.89
CA PRO A 45 -14.43 5.13 -15.56
C PRO A 45 -15.69 4.40 -15.09
N GLY A 46 -15.76 4.09 -13.79
CA GLY A 46 -16.88 3.33 -13.23
C GLY A 46 -16.81 1.82 -13.47
N GLY A 47 -15.70 1.30 -14.01
CA GLY A 47 -15.51 -0.12 -14.29
C GLY A 47 -15.19 -1.00 -13.07
N GLY A 48 -15.28 -0.47 -11.85
CA GLY A 48 -15.02 -1.22 -10.63
C GLY A 48 -13.54 -1.40 -10.28
N LYS A 49 -12.63 -0.65 -10.90
CA LYS A 49 -11.19 -0.71 -10.65
C LYS A 49 -10.87 -0.40 -9.19
N THR A 50 -11.43 0.67 -8.64
CA THR A 50 -11.26 1.06 -7.24
C THR A 50 -11.78 0.00 -6.29
N MET A 51 -12.97 -0.53 -6.56
CA MET A 51 -13.59 -1.57 -5.74
C MET A 51 -12.71 -2.81 -5.66
N MET A 52 -12.14 -3.25 -6.78
CA MET A 52 -11.21 -4.39 -6.80
C MET A 52 -9.91 -4.10 -6.06
N ALA A 53 -9.34 -2.91 -6.26
CA ALA A 53 -8.09 -2.52 -5.61
C ALA A 53 -8.23 -2.47 -4.08
N GLU A 54 -9.30 -1.88 -3.57
CA GLU A 54 -9.59 -1.81 -2.12
C GLU A 54 -9.68 -3.19 -1.48
N ARG A 55 -10.13 -4.18 -2.24
CA ARG A 55 -10.34 -5.54 -1.73
C ARG A 55 -9.15 -6.46 -1.89
N LEU A 56 -8.10 -6.02 -2.60
CA LEU A 56 -6.87 -6.80 -2.75
C LEU A 56 -6.23 -7.19 -1.40
N PRO A 57 -6.14 -6.29 -0.39
CA PRO A 57 -5.59 -6.68 0.91
C PRO A 57 -6.27 -7.89 1.55
N THR A 58 -7.55 -8.09 1.27
CA THR A 58 -8.35 -9.19 1.87
C THR A 58 -7.96 -10.57 1.37
N ILE A 59 -7.33 -10.66 0.19
CA ILE A 59 -6.89 -11.93 -0.41
C ILE A 59 -5.38 -12.14 -0.36
N LEU A 60 -4.65 -11.19 0.23
CA LEU A 60 -3.22 -11.36 0.50
C LEU A 60 -3.00 -12.31 1.67
N PRO A 61 -1.83 -12.98 1.74
CA PRO A 61 -1.49 -13.80 2.89
C PRO A 61 -1.60 -13.01 4.21
N PRO A 62 -1.93 -13.64 5.33
CA PRO A 62 -1.90 -12.99 6.63
C PRO A 62 -0.53 -12.34 6.88
N MET A 63 -0.53 -11.21 7.59
CA MET A 63 0.72 -10.55 7.95
C MET A 63 1.59 -11.42 8.85
N THR A 64 2.87 -11.45 8.57
CA THR A 64 3.85 -12.03 9.49
C THR A 64 4.01 -11.13 10.72
N TRP A 65 4.60 -11.68 11.80
CA TRP A 65 4.90 -10.89 12.98
C TRP A 65 5.77 -9.67 12.66
N ASN A 66 6.81 -9.86 11.86
CA ASN A 66 7.69 -8.77 11.45
C ASN A 66 6.95 -7.68 10.67
N GLU A 67 6.07 -8.08 9.74
CA GLU A 67 5.23 -7.14 9.01
C GLU A 67 4.31 -6.34 9.94
N MET A 68 3.67 -7.00 10.91
CA MET A 68 2.82 -6.34 11.90
C MET A 68 3.59 -5.29 12.70
N VAL A 69 4.79 -5.63 13.16
CA VAL A 69 5.65 -4.72 13.93
C VAL A 69 6.10 -3.54 13.08
N GLU A 70 6.56 -3.78 11.87
CA GLU A 70 7.00 -2.71 10.95
C GLU A 70 5.86 -1.74 10.61
N VAL A 71 4.70 -2.27 10.24
CA VAL A 71 3.51 -1.46 9.90
C VAL A 71 3.03 -0.68 11.12
N SER A 72 3.02 -1.30 12.30
CA SER A 72 2.61 -0.62 13.53
C SER A 72 3.55 0.54 13.88
N ARG A 73 4.86 0.35 13.75
CA ARG A 73 5.85 1.41 13.97
C ARG A 73 5.66 2.59 13.02
N ILE A 74 5.39 2.32 11.75
CA ILE A 74 5.13 3.36 10.76
C ILE A 74 3.89 4.16 11.14
N GLN A 75 2.80 3.48 11.50
CA GLN A 75 1.55 4.15 11.89
C GLN A 75 1.67 4.93 13.19
N ASP A 76 2.49 4.45 14.11
CA ASP A 76 2.76 5.14 15.37
C ASP A 76 3.47 6.49 15.15
N VAL A 77 4.47 6.51 14.27
CA VAL A 77 5.22 7.75 13.93
C VAL A 77 4.30 8.87 13.43
N ILE A 78 3.22 8.53 12.73
CA ILE A 78 2.26 9.52 12.20
C ILE A 78 1.01 9.68 13.07
N GLY A 79 0.96 8.99 14.22
CA GLY A 79 -0.16 9.09 15.15
C GLY A 79 -1.43 8.35 14.74
N LEU A 80 -1.36 7.42 13.79
CA LEU A 80 -2.51 6.62 13.36
C LEU A 80 -2.74 5.37 14.21
N LEU A 81 -1.75 4.94 14.96
CA LEU A 81 -1.85 3.71 15.76
C LEU A 81 -2.83 3.89 16.94
N GLY A 82 -2.74 5.02 17.66
CA GLY A 82 -3.54 5.27 18.86
C GLY A 82 -3.41 4.13 19.87
N ASP A 83 -4.53 3.77 20.48
CA ASP A 83 -4.59 2.68 21.47
C ASP A 83 -4.80 1.29 20.85
N LYS A 84 -4.71 1.18 19.52
CA LYS A 84 -5.02 -0.07 18.79
C LYS A 84 -3.99 -1.19 19.02
N GLY A 85 -2.84 -0.86 19.61
CA GLY A 85 -1.77 -1.83 19.81
C GLY A 85 -1.12 -2.24 18.49
N LEU A 86 -1.15 -3.52 18.15
CA LEU A 86 -0.52 -4.06 16.95
C LEU A 86 -1.48 -4.02 15.74
N VAL A 87 -1.01 -3.50 14.62
CA VAL A 87 -1.76 -3.53 13.35
C VAL A 87 -1.72 -4.94 12.78
N LYS A 88 -2.89 -5.49 12.46
CA LYS A 88 -3.04 -6.86 11.95
C LYS A 88 -3.58 -6.92 10.52
N THR A 89 -4.03 -5.79 9.98
CA THR A 89 -4.56 -5.68 8.61
C THR A 89 -3.55 -5.02 7.70
N ARG A 90 -3.47 -5.49 6.46
CA ARG A 90 -2.60 -4.90 5.46
C ARG A 90 -3.10 -3.52 5.07
N PRO A 91 -2.23 -2.50 5.03
CA PRO A 91 -2.62 -1.15 4.63
C PRO A 91 -3.12 -1.10 3.18
N PHE A 92 -4.05 -0.19 2.95
CA PHE A 92 -4.46 0.24 1.61
C PHE A 92 -4.34 1.76 1.52
N ARG A 93 -3.52 2.23 0.59
CA ARG A 93 -3.32 3.66 0.35
C ARG A 93 -3.79 4.02 -1.04
N HIS A 94 -4.58 5.08 -1.12
CA HIS A 94 -5.17 5.58 -2.35
C HIS A 94 -4.95 7.10 -2.44
N PRO A 95 -3.70 7.56 -2.70
CA PRO A 95 -3.42 8.98 -2.81
C PRO A 95 -4.13 9.58 -4.03
N HIS A 96 -4.59 10.81 -3.88
CA HIS A 96 -5.16 11.56 -5.00
C HIS A 96 -4.06 11.91 -6.03
N HIS A 97 -4.41 12.03 -7.31
CA HIS A 97 -3.43 12.31 -8.36
C HIS A 97 -2.72 13.68 -8.21
N THR A 98 -3.28 14.60 -7.41
CA THR A 98 -2.64 15.88 -7.07
C THR A 98 -1.59 15.78 -5.97
N ALA A 99 -1.34 14.57 -5.43
CA ALA A 99 -0.35 14.37 -4.38
C ALA A 99 1.03 14.90 -4.79
N THR A 100 1.67 15.59 -3.85
CA THR A 100 3.02 16.13 -4.05
C THR A 100 4.07 15.04 -3.90
N LEU A 101 5.28 15.27 -4.44
CA LEU A 101 6.40 14.37 -4.23
C LEU A 101 6.65 14.13 -2.73
N ALA A 102 6.63 15.19 -1.92
CA ALA A 102 6.85 15.08 -0.48
C ALA A 102 5.79 14.25 0.23
N SER A 103 4.52 14.36 -0.17
CA SER A 103 3.45 13.53 0.41
C SER A 103 3.57 12.06 0.01
N MET A 104 4.12 11.78 -1.16
CA MET A 104 4.30 10.42 -1.65
C MET A 104 5.51 9.71 -1.05
N VAL A 105 6.67 10.35 -1.07
CA VAL A 105 7.93 9.74 -0.59
C VAL A 105 8.22 10.02 0.87
N GLY A 106 7.60 11.05 1.43
CA GLY A 106 7.90 11.52 2.78
C GLY A 106 9.02 12.53 2.82
N GLY A 107 9.32 13.02 4.01
CA GLY A 107 10.37 14.00 4.21
C GLY A 107 9.97 15.11 5.18
N GLY A 108 10.43 16.32 4.86
CA GLY A 108 10.27 17.49 5.73
C GLY A 108 11.25 17.48 6.91
N ILE A 109 11.15 18.49 7.78
CA ILE A 109 12.07 18.67 8.92
C ILE A 109 12.03 17.46 9.87
N GLN A 110 10.86 16.86 10.02
CA GLN A 110 10.66 15.70 10.92
C GLN A 110 10.82 14.33 10.24
N GLY A 111 11.01 14.26 8.88
CA GLY A 111 11.13 13.02 8.08
C GLY A 111 9.94 12.09 8.21
N ARG A 112 8.79 12.66 8.16
CA ARG A 112 7.56 11.88 8.21
C ARG A 112 7.49 10.90 7.04
N PRO A 113 7.03 9.68 7.27
CA PRO A 113 6.78 8.73 6.20
C PRO A 113 5.72 9.26 5.24
N GLY A 114 5.93 9.02 3.94
CA GLY A 114 4.95 9.32 2.90
C GLY A 114 4.06 8.14 2.55
N GLU A 115 3.25 8.28 1.51
CA GLU A 115 2.29 7.26 1.07
C GLU A 115 2.95 5.93 0.73
N VAL A 116 4.14 5.94 0.13
CA VAL A 116 4.86 4.70 -0.22
C VAL A 116 5.28 3.91 1.01
N THR A 117 5.63 4.58 2.09
CA THR A 117 5.95 3.94 3.38
C THR A 117 4.68 3.50 4.10
N LEU A 118 3.62 4.31 4.04
CA LEU A 118 2.33 3.97 4.64
C LEU A 118 1.67 2.77 3.95
N ALA A 119 2.01 2.49 2.69
CA ALA A 119 1.54 1.31 1.97
C ALA A 119 2.35 0.05 2.28
N HIS A 120 3.44 0.15 3.04
CA HIS A 120 4.28 -1.00 3.40
C HIS A 120 3.46 -2.13 4.00
N GLY A 121 3.67 -3.32 3.50
CA GLY A 121 2.93 -4.53 3.88
C GLY A 121 1.57 -4.68 3.22
N GLY A 122 1.16 -3.75 2.36
CA GLY A 122 -0.16 -3.73 1.74
C GLY A 122 -0.17 -3.30 0.28
N VAL A 123 -1.03 -2.37 -0.06
CA VAL A 123 -1.33 -1.95 -1.42
C VAL A 123 -1.24 -0.43 -1.56
N LEU A 124 -0.57 0.01 -2.61
CA LEU A 124 -0.62 1.39 -3.11
C LEU A 124 -1.44 1.41 -4.39
N PHE A 125 -2.58 2.08 -4.36
CA PHE A 125 -3.46 2.26 -5.50
C PHE A 125 -3.36 3.68 -6.03
N MET A 126 -2.92 3.80 -7.29
CA MET A 126 -2.80 5.08 -7.98
C MET A 126 -3.81 5.12 -9.12
N ASP A 127 -5.01 5.63 -8.80
CA ASP A 127 -6.05 5.86 -9.79
C ASP A 127 -5.72 7.09 -10.63
N GLU A 128 -6.16 7.10 -11.88
CA GLU A 128 -5.82 8.16 -12.83
C GLU A 128 -4.30 8.36 -12.93
N ALA A 129 -3.57 7.25 -13.01
CA ALA A 129 -2.10 7.25 -12.96
C ALA A 129 -1.43 8.25 -13.92
N PRO A 130 -1.91 8.47 -15.16
CA PRO A 130 -1.35 9.49 -16.05
C PRO A 130 -1.45 10.93 -15.56
N GLU A 131 -2.37 11.21 -14.62
CA GLU A 131 -2.58 12.56 -14.07
C GLU A 131 -1.60 12.92 -12.94
N PHE A 132 -0.86 11.95 -12.41
CA PHE A 132 0.17 12.22 -11.42
C PHE A 132 1.34 12.97 -12.04
N GLN A 133 1.97 13.84 -11.25
CA GLN A 133 3.19 14.51 -11.66
C GLN A 133 4.27 13.49 -12.01
N ARG A 134 5.01 13.74 -13.10
CA ARG A 134 6.06 12.82 -13.57
C ARG A 134 7.08 12.49 -12.47
N GLN A 135 7.49 13.48 -11.68
CA GLN A 135 8.43 13.27 -10.58
C GLN A 135 7.92 12.30 -9.52
N VAL A 136 6.60 12.24 -9.31
CA VAL A 136 5.96 11.27 -8.40
C VAL A 136 6.08 9.86 -8.96
N ILE A 137 5.76 9.68 -10.22
CA ILE A 137 5.89 8.39 -10.91
C ILE A 137 7.36 7.92 -10.92
N ASP A 138 8.29 8.82 -11.24
CA ASP A 138 9.72 8.50 -11.26
C ASP A 138 10.22 8.08 -9.86
N ALA A 139 9.70 8.67 -8.81
CA ALA A 139 10.07 8.35 -7.43
C ALA A 139 9.62 6.96 -6.98
N LEU A 140 8.63 6.35 -7.65
CA LEU A 140 8.21 4.97 -7.37
C LEU A 140 9.24 3.93 -7.76
N ARG A 141 10.20 4.27 -8.60
CA ARG A 141 11.24 3.33 -9.06
C ARG A 141 12.00 2.71 -7.91
N GLN A 142 12.46 3.50 -6.95
CA GLN A 142 13.23 3.00 -5.81
C GLN A 142 12.43 1.97 -4.98
N PRO A 143 11.22 2.29 -4.46
CA PRO A 143 10.48 1.30 -3.67
C PRO A 143 10.05 0.08 -4.49
N LEU A 144 9.74 0.22 -5.78
CA LEU A 144 9.37 -0.92 -6.61
C LEU A 144 10.55 -1.86 -6.87
N GLU A 145 11.77 -1.34 -6.96
CA GLU A 145 12.98 -2.15 -7.19
C GLU A 145 13.57 -2.70 -5.89
N SER A 146 13.73 -1.85 -4.87
CA SER A 146 14.44 -2.20 -3.63
C SER A 146 13.54 -2.44 -2.42
N ARG A 147 12.24 -2.19 -2.53
CA ARG A 147 11.25 -2.31 -1.45
C ARG A 147 11.56 -1.41 -0.24
N THR A 148 12.30 -0.35 -0.49
CA THR A 148 12.66 0.67 0.50
C THR A 148 12.56 2.05 -0.12
N ILE A 149 12.45 3.07 0.72
CA ILE A 149 12.54 4.46 0.31
C ILE A 149 13.56 5.18 1.20
N THR A 150 14.46 5.93 0.57
CA THR A 150 15.46 6.72 1.28
C THR A 150 15.01 8.17 1.35
N ILE A 151 14.94 8.71 2.57
CA ILE A 151 14.64 10.12 2.82
C ILE A 151 15.93 10.80 3.24
N ASN A 152 16.40 11.72 2.41
CA ASN A 152 17.61 12.49 2.67
C ASN A 152 17.28 13.70 3.55
N ARG A 153 18.07 13.92 4.59
CA ARG A 153 17.95 15.07 5.49
C ARG A 153 19.31 15.71 5.73
N SER A 154 19.28 16.94 6.22
CA SER A 154 20.49 17.64 6.66
C SER A 154 21.25 16.93 7.79
N GLN A 155 20.56 16.13 8.59
CA GLN A 155 21.12 15.40 9.71
C GLN A 155 21.36 13.90 9.44
N GLY A 156 21.16 13.44 8.20
CA GLY A 156 21.35 12.05 7.81
C GLY A 156 20.26 11.51 6.89
N ASN A 157 20.47 10.30 6.44
CA ASN A 157 19.52 9.60 5.58
C ASN A 157 18.71 8.62 6.41
N TYR A 158 17.40 8.62 6.20
CA TYR A 158 16.48 7.65 6.78
C TYR A 158 16.02 6.68 5.71
N ILE A 159 16.09 5.39 6.00
CA ILE A 159 15.60 4.33 5.12
C ILE A 159 14.36 3.73 5.76
N TYR A 160 13.22 3.85 5.08
CA TYR A 160 11.99 3.21 5.49
C TYR A 160 11.67 2.00 4.61
N PRO A 161 11.07 0.94 5.16
CA PRO A 161 10.54 -0.13 4.33
C PRO A 161 9.37 0.39 3.49
N ALA A 162 9.27 -0.09 2.27
CA ALA A 162 8.21 0.28 1.31
C ALA A 162 7.93 -0.91 0.38
N ASN A 163 7.56 -2.04 0.97
CA ASN A 163 7.21 -3.25 0.27
C ASN A 163 5.70 -3.36 0.11
N PHE A 164 5.18 -3.00 -1.04
CA PHE A 164 3.76 -2.98 -1.34
C PHE A 164 3.50 -3.51 -2.75
N ILE A 165 2.26 -3.93 -2.99
CA ILE A 165 1.78 -4.15 -4.35
C ILE A 165 1.27 -2.82 -4.89
N CYS A 166 1.82 -2.41 -6.03
CA CYS A 166 1.40 -1.20 -6.72
C CYS A 166 0.35 -1.54 -7.77
N ILE A 167 -0.80 -0.87 -7.70
CA ILE A 167 -1.84 -0.93 -8.73
C ILE A 167 -1.96 0.44 -9.35
N LEU A 168 -1.68 0.53 -10.64
CA LEU A 168 -1.92 1.72 -11.44
C LEU A 168 -3.21 1.53 -12.22
N ALA A 169 -4.08 2.52 -12.20
CA ALA A 169 -5.32 2.51 -12.97
C ALA A 169 -5.36 3.70 -13.90
N ALA A 170 -5.86 3.45 -15.12
CA ALA A 170 -6.05 4.46 -16.17
C ALA A 170 -7.32 4.19 -16.97
N ASN A 171 -7.80 5.23 -17.57
CA ASN A 171 -8.95 5.16 -18.49
C ASN A 171 -8.51 4.94 -19.94
#